data_a087c510157e72c550e4dc2b11cedd5c
#
_entry.id   a087c510157e72c550e4dc2b11cedd5c
#
_cell.length_a   1.000
_cell.length_b   1.000
_cell.length_c   1.000
_cell.angle_alpha   90.00
_cell.angle_beta   90.00
_cell.angle_gamma   90.00
#
_symmetry.space_group_name_H-M   'P 1'
#
loop_
_entity.id
_entity.type
_entity.pdbx_description
1 polymer ?
#
loop_
_entity_poly.entity_id
_entity_poly.type
_entity_poly.pdbx_seq_one_letter_code
_entity_poly.pdbx_strand_id
1 'polypeptide(L)'
;MEILVAAILVISINIIAGKTNYGLEGDEVFSYISSTSMGGFKGICYLDDQKWYDADYFRNAVTATGQERFNVKMVIENQAMDTHPPLYYFFLNLVCSVFEGQYSRWFGIGLNIFFMLFVGLGLYLLLQYFVQNKHISLISATIFCCSYLAVNMTLFIRMYVLAMAITLFQSWYHLIVYNKMISVNEYPFKKYGRDYVSLFLLTISGGLTHYYFLVYQCLISAEFVLMLFIRKRYKDMCRYAAAMMASALIYICLYPVALQHLFFKYRGRDAVHKFLKESGIFNEVFAMLSTFNSQLFKGTLFVIMLTLFCLTVFLIIKKKIGLFQLGKLCFLVLPSVIYFYVISKASPFITIRYISPVSALLYAAVIVWAKILIDTAGRNNIKKTASIFLCICLFFSSFYFFKKPVKAAYFAERMDVINELSKKSSYCVYIGDDMAYWRMWEDYINYSVFRGLYFIDGQKKSPITDECFLEQENLVIYIDTNLEPEDIFAYLNTYLPSYQYEIKYTTNYTYIVLGEKMSG
;
A
#
# COMPACT_ATOMS: atom_id res chain seq x y z
N MET A 1 20.33 21.44 -7.51
CA MET A 1 21.14 20.78 -6.46
C MET A 1 20.27 20.28 -5.30
N GLU A 2 19.48 21.13 -4.63
CA GLU A 2 18.66 20.76 -3.44
C GLU A 2 17.67 19.59 -3.71
N ILE A 3 16.96 19.62 -4.83
CA ILE A 3 16.02 18.55 -5.23
C ILE A 3 16.75 17.21 -5.44
N LEU A 4 17.93 17.24 -6.05
CA LEU A 4 18.74 16.05 -6.26
C LEU A 4 19.21 15.45 -4.92
N VAL A 5 19.65 16.31 -3.99
CA VAL A 5 20.05 15.86 -2.63
C VAL A 5 18.86 15.24 -1.90
N ALA A 6 17.68 15.85 -1.98
CA ALA A 6 16.45 15.30 -1.40
C ALA A 6 16.09 13.94 -2.01
N ALA A 7 16.17 13.79 -3.33
CA ALA A 7 15.92 12.53 -4.01
C ALA A 7 16.92 11.44 -3.59
N ILE A 8 18.22 11.76 -3.54
CA ILE A 8 19.26 10.83 -3.08
C ILE A 8 18.99 10.38 -1.65
N LEU A 9 18.61 11.29 -0.75
CA LEU A 9 18.28 10.95 0.63
C LEU A 9 17.10 9.99 0.73
N VAL A 10 16.01 10.25 -0.01
CA VAL A 10 14.83 9.37 -0.06
C VAL A 10 15.22 7.97 -0.58
N ILE A 11 15.96 7.91 -1.68
CA ILE A 11 16.44 6.64 -2.25
C ILE A 11 17.30 5.89 -1.23
N SER A 12 18.29 6.56 -0.62
CA SER A 12 19.24 5.94 0.30
C SER A 12 18.56 5.36 1.53
N ILE A 13 17.62 6.08 2.14
CA ILE A 13 16.87 5.60 3.32
C ILE A 13 16.04 4.36 2.97
N ASN A 14 15.35 4.38 1.84
CA ASN A 14 14.55 3.23 1.41
C ASN A 14 15.41 2.01 1.03
N ILE A 15 16.60 2.22 0.44
CA ILE A 15 17.56 1.13 0.19
C ILE A 15 18.08 0.55 1.51
N ILE A 16 18.48 1.41 2.47
CA ILE A 16 18.98 0.95 3.77
C ILE A 16 17.90 0.15 4.51
N ALA A 17 16.68 0.67 4.56
CA ALA A 17 15.56 -0.03 5.17
C ALA A 17 15.21 -1.34 4.43
N GLY A 18 15.26 -1.34 3.10
CA GLY A 18 15.00 -2.51 2.26
C GLY A 18 16.01 -3.65 2.44
N LYS A 19 17.27 -3.33 2.80
CA LYS A 19 18.27 -4.37 3.10
C LYS A 19 17.89 -5.25 4.28
N THR A 20 17.11 -4.74 5.22
CA THR A 20 16.65 -5.49 6.40
C THR A 20 15.32 -6.21 6.18
N ASN A 21 14.73 -6.11 4.97
CA ASN A 21 13.45 -6.74 4.63
C ASN A 21 13.70 -8.09 3.94
N TYR A 22 13.67 -9.19 4.65
CA TYR A 22 14.08 -10.52 4.16
C TYR A 22 12.96 -11.34 3.53
N GLY A 23 11.68 -11.05 3.80
CA GLY A 23 10.54 -11.84 3.34
C GLY A 23 9.54 -11.03 2.52
N LEU A 24 8.54 -11.73 1.99
CA LEU A 24 7.35 -11.15 1.35
C LEU A 24 6.11 -11.55 2.15
N GLU A 25 5.21 -10.61 2.38
CA GLU A 25 3.84 -10.93 2.80
C GLU A 25 3.08 -11.61 1.66
N GLY A 26 2.05 -12.41 2.01
CA GLY A 26 1.21 -13.07 1.02
C GLY A 26 0.65 -12.11 -0.06
N ASP A 27 0.24 -10.92 0.34
CA ASP A 27 -0.22 -9.87 -0.60
C ASP A 27 0.86 -9.44 -1.62
N GLU A 28 2.15 -9.52 -1.26
CA GLU A 28 3.26 -9.15 -2.16
C GLU A 28 3.60 -10.28 -3.13
N VAL A 29 3.58 -11.51 -2.65
CA VAL A 29 3.66 -12.72 -3.50
C VAL A 29 2.54 -12.69 -4.53
N PHE A 30 1.31 -12.40 -4.07
CA PHE A 30 0.17 -12.20 -4.95
C PHE A 30 0.42 -11.11 -6.01
N SER A 31 1.12 -10.00 -5.65
CA SER A 31 1.45 -8.95 -6.63
C SER A 31 2.38 -9.47 -7.73
N TYR A 32 3.38 -10.28 -7.36
CA TYR A 32 4.25 -10.91 -8.36
C TYR A 32 3.48 -11.91 -9.22
N ILE A 33 2.80 -12.89 -8.63
CA ILE A 33 2.06 -13.90 -9.37
C ILE A 33 1.06 -13.27 -10.35
N SER A 34 0.30 -12.28 -9.91
CA SER A 34 -0.67 -11.58 -10.77
C SER A 34 0.00 -10.75 -11.88
N SER A 35 1.27 -10.40 -11.73
CA SER A 35 2.03 -9.64 -12.72
C SER A 35 2.84 -10.53 -13.68
N THR A 36 3.18 -11.75 -13.29
CA THR A 36 4.20 -12.55 -13.99
C THR A 36 3.70 -13.89 -14.51
N SER A 37 2.58 -14.42 -14.01
CA SER A 37 2.11 -15.77 -14.35
C SER A 37 0.85 -15.80 -15.16
N MET A 38 0.80 -16.66 -16.18
CA MET A 38 -0.43 -16.98 -16.91
C MET A 38 -1.47 -17.64 -15.98
N GLY A 39 -2.69 -17.11 -15.99
CA GLY A 39 -3.78 -17.56 -15.10
C GLY A 39 -3.71 -16.99 -13.68
N GLY A 40 -2.68 -16.20 -13.37
CA GLY A 40 -2.50 -15.54 -12.07
C GLY A 40 -2.54 -16.52 -10.89
N PHE A 41 -3.09 -16.08 -9.76
CA PHE A 41 -3.14 -16.93 -8.56
C PHE A 41 -3.98 -18.20 -8.74
N LYS A 42 -5.01 -18.20 -9.59
CA LYS A 42 -5.85 -19.39 -9.83
C LYS A 42 -5.09 -20.52 -10.52
N GLY A 43 -4.10 -20.19 -11.35
CA GLY A 43 -3.29 -21.20 -12.04
C GLY A 43 -2.23 -21.87 -11.17
N ILE A 44 -1.89 -21.27 -10.01
CA ILE A 44 -0.71 -21.66 -9.24
C ILE A 44 -1.05 -22.06 -7.80
N CYS A 45 -2.22 -21.68 -7.28
CA CYS A 45 -2.53 -21.82 -5.86
C CYS A 45 -3.16 -23.14 -5.47
N TYR A 46 -3.60 -23.96 -6.42
CA TYR A 46 -4.20 -25.26 -6.13
C TYR A 46 -3.12 -26.33 -6.31
N LEU A 47 -2.62 -26.85 -5.20
CA LEU A 47 -1.73 -27.99 -5.20
C LEU A 47 -2.56 -29.29 -5.09
N ASP A 48 -2.21 -30.27 -5.87
CA ASP A 48 -2.84 -31.59 -5.83
C ASP A 48 -2.33 -32.37 -4.60
N ASP A 49 -3.23 -33.06 -3.90
CA ASP A 49 -2.88 -33.92 -2.77
C ASP A 49 -1.88 -35.01 -3.18
N GLN A 50 -0.91 -35.26 -2.32
CA GLN A 50 0.14 -36.27 -2.50
C GLN A 50 0.96 -36.09 -3.79
N LYS A 51 1.35 -34.87 -4.08
CA LYS A 51 2.13 -34.55 -5.28
C LYS A 51 3.38 -33.76 -4.95
N TRP A 52 4.46 -34.06 -5.66
CA TRP A 52 5.71 -33.31 -5.65
C TRP A 52 5.64 -32.09 -6.56
N TYR A 53 6.18 -30.97 -6.05
CA TYR A 53 6.41 -29.74 -6.78
C TYR A 53 7.89 -29.37 -6.65
N ASP A 54 8.59 -29.16 -7.76
CA ASP A 54 9.99 -28.76 -7.74
C ASP A 54 10.16 -27.29 -7.32
N ALA A 55 11.41 -26.92 -7.01
CA ALA A 55 11.73 -25.54 -6.64
C ALA A 55 11.38 -24.53 -7.74
N ASP A 56 11.49 -24.95 -9.02
CA ASP A 56 11.22 -24.09 -10.15
C ASP A 56 9.73 -23.78 -10.32
N TYR A 57 8.83 -24.66 -9.86
CA TYR A 57 7.39 -24.38 -9.80
C TYR A 57 7.12 -23.06 -9.04
N PHE A 58 7.69 -22.91 -7.85
CA PHE A 58 7.50 -21.74 -7.01
C PHE A 58 8.25 -20.51 -7.54
N ARG A 59 9.45 -20.70 -8.07
CA ARG A 59 10.25 -19.61 -8.65
C ARG A 59 9.63 -19.07 -9.91
N ASN A 60 9.18 -19.93 -10.82
CA ASN A 60 8.57 -19.55 -12.10
C ASN A 60 7.27 -18.77 -11.90
N ALA A 61 6.53 -19.04 -10.83
CA ALA A 61 5.30 -18.30 -10.51
C ALA A 61 5.51 -16.79 -10.29
N VAL A 62 6.69 -16.39 -9.85
CA VAL A 62 7.04 -14.98 -9.53
C VAL A 62 8.02 -14.37 -10.53
N THR A 63 8.30 -15.05 -11.65
CA THR A 63 9.15 -14.59 -12.72
C THR A 63 8.39 -14.49 -14.04
N ALA A 64 8.70 -13.50 -14.86
CA ALA A 64 8.12 -13.39 -16.21
C ALA A 64 9.03 -14.06 -17.23
N THR A 65 8.49 -15.02 -17.99
CA THR A 65 9.20 -15.77 -19.03
C THR A 65 8.39 -15.81 -20.31
N GLY A 66 9.06 -15.92 -21.46
CA GLY A 66 8.39 -16.16 -22.74
C GLY A 66 7.17 -15.26 -23.00
N GLN A 67 5.99 -15.85 -23.08
CA GLN A 67 4.73 -15.15 -23.39
C GLN A 67 4.19 -14.27 -22.25
N GLU A 68 4.72 -14.40 -21.04
CA GLU A 68 4.29 -13.60 -19.87
C GLU A 68 4.93 -12.21 -19.89
N ARG A 69 6.03 -12.05 -20.63
CA ARG A 69 6.77 -10.79 -20.71
C ARG A 69 5.99 -9.73 -21.49
N PHE A 70 5.96 -8.52 -20.93
CA PHE A 70 5.26 -7.36 -21.51
C PHE A 70 3.79 -7.64 -21.87
N ASN A 71 3.16 -8.61 -21.20
CA ASN A 71 1.83 -9.09 -21.51
C ASN A 71 0.75 -8.33 -20.73
N VAL A 72 0.35 -7.17 -21.27
CA VAL A 72 -0.70 -6.32 -20.68
C VAL A 72 -2.03 -7.06 -20.57
N LYS A 73 -2.36 -7.89 -21.58
CA LYS A 73 -3.62 -8.64 -21.62
C LYS A 73 -3.68 -9.63 -20.44
N MET A 74 -2.61 -10.40 -20.23
CA MET A 74 -2.48 -11.32 -19.10
C MET A 74 -2.70 -10.60 -17.75
N VAL A 75 -2.05 -9.45 -17.55
CA VAL A 75 -2.21 -8.68 -16.31
C VAL A 75 -3.67 -8.23 -16.11
N ILE A 76 -4.33 -7.76 -17.16
CA ILE A 76 -5.74 -7.36 -17.10
C ILE A 76 -6.63 -8.55 -16.75
N GLU A 77 -6.41 -9.70 -17.38
CA GLU A 77 -7.17 -10.94 -17.15
C GLU A 77 -6.96 -11.46 -15.72
N ASN A 78 -5.71 -11.45 -15.23
CA ASN A 78 -5.39 -11.83 -13.86
C ASN A 78 -6.10 -10.92 -12.84
N GLN A 79 -6.07 -9.61 -13.06
CA GLN A 79 -6.75 -8.66 -12.15
C GLN A 79 -8.27 -8.71 -12.29
N ALA A 80 -8.81 -9.10 -13.43
CA ALA A 80 -10.25 -9.35 -13.57
C ALA A 80 -10.75 -10.54 -12.73
N MET A 81 -9.89 -11.54 -12.52
CA MET A 81 -10.17 -12.67 -11.62
C MET A 81 -10.02 -12.30 -10.12
N ASP A 82 -9.19 -11.31 -9.82
CA ASP A 82 -8.99 -10.75 -8.46
C ASP A 82 -9.99 -9.61 -8.16
N THR A 83 -9.62 -8.74 -7.25
CA THR A 83 -10.42 -7.59 -6.79
C THR A 83 -9.64 -6.27 -6.83
N HIS A 84 -8.53 -6.22 -7.54
CA HIS A 84 -7.68 -5.03 -7.64
C HIS A 84 -7.57 -4.52 -9.08
N PRO A 85 -7.44 -3.19 -9.30
CA PRO A 85 -7.22 -2.64 -10.63
C PRO A 85 -5.80 -2.92 -11.17
N PRO A 86 -5.57 -2.92 -12.50
CA PRO A 86 -4.40 -3.51 -13.13
C PRO A 86 -3.15 -2.64 -13.23
N LEU A 87 -3.21 -1.30 -13.04
CA LEU A 87 -2.13 -0.39 -13.45
C LEU A 87 -0.80 -0.65 -12.73
N TYR A 88 -0.83 -0.88 -11.41
CA TYR A 88 0.38 -1.19 -10.64
C TYR A 88 1.03 -2.50 -11.10
N TYR A 89 0.23 -3.52 -11.31
CA TYR A 89 0.67 -4.85 -11.73
C TYR A 89 1.23 -4.84 -13.14
N PHE A 90 0.70 -3.97 -14.00
CA PHE A 90 1.30 -3.71 -15.30
C PHE A 90 2.73 -3.15 -15.18
N PHE A 91 2.95 -2.14 -14.34
CA PHE A 91 4.31 -1.62 -14.11
C PHE A 91 5.25 -2.67 -13.50
N LEU A 92 4.75 -3.51 -12.59
CA LEU A 92 5.54 -4.60 -12.04
C LEU A 92 5.89 -5.65 -13.11
N ASN A 93 4.93 -6.01 -13.99
CA ASN A 93 5.19 -6.86 -15.14
C ASN A 93 6.28 -6.28 -16.06
N LEU A 94 6.24 -4.98 -16.36
CA LEU A 94 7.29 -4.32 -17.18
C LEU A 94 8.67 -4.51 -16.55
N VAL A 95 8.81 -4.29 -15.24
CA VAL A 95 10.09 -4.46 -14.55
C VAL A 95 10.55 -5.92 -14.58
N CYS A 96 9.67 -6.86 -14.21
CA CYS A 96 9.99 -8.29 -14.24
C CYS A 96 10.32 -8.78 -15.66
N SER A 97 9.67 -8.24 -16.68
CA SER A 97 9.92 -8.61 -18.09
C SER A 97 11.31 -8.17 -18.61
N VAL A 98 11.86 -7.09 -18.06
CA VAL A 98 13.25 -6.67 -18.39
C VAL A 98 14.27 -7.69 -17.87
N PHE A 99 13.98 -8.34 -16.74
CA PHE A 99 14.85 -9.32 -16.09
C PHE A 99 14.25 -10.74 -16.24
N GLU A 100 14.21 -11.23 -17.46
CA GLU A 100 13.58 -12.51 -17.81
C GLU A 100 14.04 -13.67 -16.93
N GLY A 101 13.08 -14.44 -16.39
CA GLY A 101 13.34 -15.63 -15.57
C GLY A 101 14.03 -15.34 -14.23
N GLN A 102 14.16 -14.07 -13.85
CA GLN A 102 14.76 -13.68 -12.58
C GLN A 102 13.70 -13.17 -11.61
N TYR A 103 13.84 -13.59 -10.37
CA TYR A 103 13.10 -13.03 -9.23
C TYR A 103 14.02 -12.16 -8.38
N SER A 104 13.53 -10.98 -8.01
CA SER A 104 14.12 -10.16 -6.97
C SER A 104 13.07 -9.29 -6.30
N ARG A 105 13.04 -9.28 -4.97
CA ARG A 105 12.20 -8.34 -4.22
C ARG A 105 12.49 -6.86 -4.56
N TRP A 106 13.71 -6.58 -5.03
CA TRP A 106 14.12 -5.24 -5.42
C TRP A 106 13.42 -4.73 -6.67
N PHE A 107 12.81 -5.59 -7.48
CA PHE A 107 12.00 -5.16 -8.61
C PHE A 107 10.78 -4.37 -8.15
N GLY A 108 10.02 -4.92 -7.19
CA GLY A 108 8.86 -4.23 -6.61
C GLY A 108 9.25 -3.08 -5.69
N ILE A 109 10.27 -3.25 -4.83
CA ILE A 109 10.79 -2.17 -3.96
C ILE A 109 11.33 -1.02 -4.80
N GLY A 110 12.14 -1.29 -5.84
CA GLY A 110 12.68 -0.27 -6.75
C GLY A 110 11.58 0.49 -7.48
N LEU A 111 10.54 -0.21 -7.93
CA LEU A 111 9.35 0.41 -8.52
C LEU A 111 8.64 1.33 -7.53
N ASN A 112 8.47 0.91 -6.28
CA ASN A 112 7.87 1.73 -5.24
C ASN A 112 8.76 2.92 -4.85
N ILE A 113 10.10 2.78 -4.82
CA ILE A 113 11.04 3.91 -4.64
C ILE A 113 10.84 4.93 -5.77
N PHE A 114 10.73 4.48 -7.00
CA PHE A 114 10.45 5.35 -8.14
C PHE A 114 9.14 6.12 -7.94
N PHE A 115 8.04 5.46 -7.55
CA PHE A 115 6.77 6.13 -7.24
C PHE A 115 6.86 7.05 -6.02
N MET A 116 7.69 6.73 -5.02
CA MET A 116 7.89 7.59 -3.85
C MET A 116 8.56 8.91 -4.23
N LEU A 117 9.41 8.95 -5.25
CA LEU A 117 9.92 10.21 -5.79
C LEU A 117 8.80 11.09 -6.39
N PHE A 118 7.80 10.48 -7.03
CA PHE A 118 6.61 11.22 -7.48
C PHE A 118 5.73 11.69 -6.31
N VAL A 119 5.63 10.91 -5.22
CA VAL A 119 5.00 11.37 -3.98
C VAL A 119 5.72 12.62 -3.45
N GLY A 120 7.05 12.58 -3.38
CA GLY A 120 7.86 13.73 -2.97
C GLY A 120 7.67 14.96 -3.86
N LEU A 121 7.65 14.77 -5.17
CA LEU A 121 7.39 15.85 -6.14
C LEU A 121 5.98 16.41 -6.00
N GLY A 122 4.95 15.56 -5.96
CA GLY A 122 3.55 15.98 -5.81
C GLY A 122 3.32 16.74 -4.51
N LEU A 123 3.88 16.25 -3.41
CA LEU A 123 3.80 16.91 -2.10
C LEU A 123 4.57 18.24 -2.09
N TYR A 124 5.75 18.30 -2.71
CA TYR A 124 6.50 19.56 -2.86
C TYR A 124 5.70 20.59 -3.64
N LEU A 125 5.11 20.24 -4.79
CA LEU A 125 4.31 21.14 -5.63
C LEU A 125 3.07 21.63 -4.88
N LEU A 126 2.39 20.75 -4.17
CA LEU A 126 1.23 21.09 -3.36
C LEU A 126 1.60 22.04 -2.20
N LEU A 127 2.65 21.73 -1.46
CA LEU A 127 3.14 22.60 -0.39
C LEU A 127 3.64 23.94 -0.93
N GLN A 128 4.35 23.95 -2.06
CA GLN A 128 4.82 25.18 -2.69
C GLN A 128 3.67 26.11 -3.05
N TYR A 129 2.53 25.56 -3.50
CA TYR A 129 1.33 26.33 -3.79
C TYR A 129 0.79 27.08 -2.55
N PHE A 130 0.76 26.42 -1.38
CA PHE A 130 0.22 27.02 -0.15
C PHE A 130 1.24 27.81 0.67
N VAL A 131 2.44 27.25 0.83
CA VAL A 131 3.50 27.77 1.71
C VAL A 131 4.30 28.88 1.06
N GLN A 132 4.41 28.88 -0.28
CA GLN A 132 5.16 29.85 -1.08
C GLN A 132 6.63 30.04 -0.62
N ASN A 133 7.22 28.95 -0.09
CA ASN A 133 8.61 28.87 0.32
C ASN A 133 9.21 27.54 -0.10
N LYS A 134 10.11 27.59 -1.10
CA LYS A 134 10.71 26.41 -1.72
C LYS A 134 11.45 25.51 -0.74
N HIS A 135 12.16 26.09 0.22
CA HIS A 135 12.97 25.33 1.19
C HIS A 135 12.07 24.58 2.19
N ILE A 136 11.08 25.28 2.77
CA ILE A 136 10.13 24.65 3.69
C ILE A 136 9.36 23.53 2.97
N SER A 137 8.90 23.81 1.75
CA SER A 137 8.16 22.82 0.94
C SER A 137 9.01 21.59 0.62
N LEU A 138 10.27 21.78 0.22
CA LEU A 138 11.18 20.70 -0.13
C LEU A 138 11.58 19.88 1.12
N ILE A 139 11.96 20.56 2.20
CA ILE A 139 12.32 19.89 3.46
C ILE A 139 11.15 19.08 3.99
N SER A 140 9.95 19.66 4.03
CA SER A 140 8.75 18.97 4.52
C SER A 140 8.38 17.77 3.65
N ALA A 141 8.44 17.89 2.32
CA ALA A 141 8.21 16.76 1.42
C ALA A 141 9.25 15.65 1.61
N THR A 142 10.51 16.01 1.79
CA THR A 142 11.59 15.05 2.05
C THR A 142 11.39 14.33 3.39
N ILE A 143 11.04 15.05 4.46
CA ILE A 143 10.75 14.48 5.78
C ILE A 143 9.60 13.46 5.68
N PHE A 144 8.53 13.80 4.94
CA PHE A 144 7.43 12.86 4.73
C PHE A 144 7.89 11.59 4.02
N CYS A 145 8.60 11.71 2.88
CA CYS A 145 9.08 10.55 2.11
C CYS A 145 10.08 9.68 2.88
N CYS A 146 10.77 10.27 3.87
CA CYS A 146 11.67 9.59 4.79
C CYS A 146 11.00 9.22 6.13
N SER A 147 9.68 9.35 6.25
CA SER A 147 8.95 8.97 7.45
C SER A 147 8.81 7.44 7.56
N TYR A 148 8.57 6.96 8.78
CA TYR A 148 8.36 5.54 9.04
C TYR A 148 7.16 4.98 8.24
N LEU A 149 6.06 5.75 8.14
CA LEU A 149 4.91 5.40 7.30
C LEU A 149 5.31 5.24 5.82
N ALA A 150 5.98 6.25 5.25
CA ALA A 150 6.34 6.26 3.83
C ALA A 150 7.33 5.14 3.50
N VAL A 151 8.33 4.90 4.36
CA VAL A 151 9.29 3.81 4.20
C VAL A 151 8.58 2.45 4.23
N ASN A 152 7.69 2.20 5.20
CA ASN A 152 6.93 0.94 5.24
C ASN A 152 6.04 0.76 4.00
N MET A 153 5.41 1.83 3.50
CA MET A 153 4.62 1.76 2.27
C MET A 153 5.49 1.50 1.04
N THR A 154 6.70 2.06 0.99
CA THR A 154 7.65 1.82 -0.12
C THR A 154 8.15 0.37 -0.13
N LEU A 155 8.41 -0.20 1.05
CA LEU A 155 8.86 -1.59 1.17
C LEU A 155 7.73 -2.60 0.96
N PHE A 156 6.47 -2.18 1.02
CA PHE A 156 5.32 -3.01 0.75
C PHE A 156 5.01 -3.04 -0.75
N ILE A 157 5.26 -4.17 -1.41
CA ILE A 157 5.17 -4.30 -2.88
C ILE A 157 3.71 -4.40 -3.32
N ARG A 158 3.00 -3.26 -3.23
CA ARG A 158 1.60 -3.07 -3.59
C ARG A 158 1.38 -1.65 -4.14
N MET A 159 0.23 -1.40 -4.70
CA MET A 159 -0.16 -0.19 -5.42
C MET A 159 -0.29 1.08 -4.57
N TYR A 160 -0.10 1.04 -3.27
CA TYR A 160 -0.43 2.16 -2.36
C TYR A 160 0.43 3.41 -2.57
N VAL A 161 1.72 3.25 -2.88
CA VAL A 161 2.63 4.39 -3.16
C VAL A 161 2.22 5.09 -4.45
N LEU A 162 1.89 4.31 -5.49
CA LEU A 162 1.37 4.86 -6.76
C LEU A 162 0.04 5.60 -6.54
N ALA A 163 -0.88 5.01 -5.75
CA ALA A 163 -2.15 5.66 -5.41
C ALA A 163 -1.94 6.99 -4.66
N MET A 164 -0.99 7.03 -3.72
CA MET A 164 -0.60 8.25 -2.99
C MET A 164 -0.07 9.33 -3.95
N ALA A 165 0.82 8.96 -4.88
CA ALA A 165 1.36 9.88 -5.88
C ALA A 165 0.25 10.49 -6.74
N ILE A 166 -0.64 9.65 -7.30
CA ILE A 166 -1.74 10.11 -8.15
C ILE A 166 -2.70 11.01 -7.35
N THR A 167 -3.02 10.67 -6.10
CA THR A 167 -3.88 11.47 -5.22
C THR A 167 -3.30 12.86 -4.97
N LEU A 168 -1.98 12.98 -4.76
CA LEU A 168 -1.30 14.27 -4.62
C LEU A 168 -1.36 15.11 -5.90
N PHE A 169 -1.04 14.50 -7.06
CA PHE A 169 -1.13 15.20 -8.33
C PHE A 169 -2.57 15.61 -8.67
N GLN A 170 -3.53 14.77 -8.35
CA GLN A 170 -4.96 15.07 -8.53
C GLN A 170 -5.37 16.30 -7.71
N SER A 171 -4.97 16.34 -6.43
CA SER A 171 -5.25 17.48 -5.54
C SER A 171 -4.57 18.75 -6.01
N TRP A 172 -3.28 18.68 -6.31
CA TRP A 172 -2.51 19.81 -6.79
C TRP A 172 -3.06 20.38 -8.11
N TYR A 173 -3.40 19.47 -9.05
CA TYR A 173 -3.88 19.90 -10.35
C TYR A 173 -5.29 20.51 -10.30
N HIS A 174 -6.17 20.00 -9.43
CA HIS A 174 -7.46 20.64 -9.15
C HIS A 174 -7.30 22.09 -8.65
N LEU A 175 -6.34 22.36 -7.77
CA LEU A 175 -6.03 23.72 -7.33
C LEU A 175 -5.57 24.62 -8.46
N ILE A 176 -4.69 24.12 -9.32
CA ILE A 176 -4.22 24.85 -10.49
C ILE A 176 -5.39 25.22 -11.41
N VAL A 177 -6.23 24.24 -11.73
CA VAL A 177 -7.40 24.42 -12.61
C VAL A 177 -8.41 25.38 -11.96
N TYR A 178 -8.68 25.23 -10.66
CA TYR A 178 -9.56 26.14 -9.93
C TYR A 178 -9.10 27.59 -10.03
N ASN A 179 -7.82 27.87 -9.75
CA ASN A 179 -7.28 29.23 -9.86
C ASN A 179 -7.37 29.78 -11.27
N LYS A 180 -7.05 28.99 -12.29
CA LYS A 180 -7.23 29.41 -13.68
C LYS A 180 -8.70 29.72 -13.99
N MET A 181 -9.62 28.87 -13.52
CA MET A 181 -11.06 29.11 -13.76
C MET A 181 -11.56 30.42 -13.15
N ILE A 182 -11.17 30.72 -11.91
CA ILE A 182 -11.62 31.95 -11.24
C ILE A 182 -10.92 33.21 -11.74
N SER A 183 -9.78 33.10 -12.43
CA SER A 183 -9.02 34.23 -12.98
C SER A 183 -9.49 34.69 -14.36
N VAL A 184 -10.40 33.95 -15.00
CA VAL A 184 -10.95 34.26 -16.32
C VAL A 184 -12.48 34.26 -16.30
N ASN A 185 -13.12 34.95 -17.25
CA ASN A 185 -14.58 35.03 -17.28
C ASN A 185 -15.26 33.70 -17.60
N GLU A 186 -14.70 32.90 -18.52
CA GLU A 186 -15.17 31.60 -18.91
C GLU A 186 -14.00 30.62 -19.13
N TYR A 187 -14.22 29.34 -18.90
CA TYR A 187 -13.21 28.28 -19.03
C TYR A 187 -13.66 27.19 -20.05
N PRO A 188 -13.74 27.52 -21.36
CA PRO A 188 -14.25 26.61 -22.37
C PRO A 188 -13.25 25.50 -22.73
N PHE A 189 -13.75 24.30 -23.08
CA PHE A 189 -12.94 23.17 -23.54
C PHE A 189 -12.00 23.50 -24.70
N LYS A 190 -12.47 24.30 -25.66
CA LYS A 190 -11.67 24.70 -26.85
C LYS A 190 -10.36 25.37 -26.47
N LYS A 191 -10.34 26.19 -25.41
CA LYS A 191 -9.15 26.93 -24.96
C LYS A 191 -8.35 26.20 -23.88
N TYR A 192 -9.03 25.46 -23.01
CA TYR A 192 -8.45 24.83 -21.82
C TYR A 192 -8.55 23.30 -21.84
N GLY A 193 -8.72 22.71 -23.03
CA GLY A 193 -8.87 21.26 -23.19
C GLY A 193 -7.74 20.46 -22.56
N ARG A 194 -6.50 20.97 -22.60
CA ARG A 194 -5.34 20.32 -21.96
C ARG A 194 -5.55 20.12 -20.46
N ASP A 195 -6.14 21.09 -19.77
CA ASP A 195 -6.36 20.98 -18.33
C ASP A 195 -7.43 19.91 -18.02
N TYR A 196 -8.49 19.83 -18.80
CA TYR A 196 -9.50 18.78 -18.69
C TYR A 196 -8.93 17.39 -19.00
N VAL A 197 -8.08 17.29 -20.05
CA VAL A 197 -7.41 16.01 -20.40
C VAL A 197 -6.46 15.58 -19.28
N SER A 198 -5.75 16.49 -18.65
CA SER A 198 -4.88 16.16 -17.53
C SER A 198 -5.66 15.63 -16.32
N LEU A 199 -6.78 16.27 -15.95
CA LEU A 199 -7.68 15.77 -14.92
C LEU A 199 -8.28 14.40 -15.28
N PHE A 200 -8.67 14.22 -16.52
CA PHE A 200 -9.18 12.98 -17.07
C PHE A 200 -8.13 11.86 -16.94
N LEU A 201 -6.90 12.07 -17.38
CA LEU A 201 -5.84 11.07 -17.30
C LEU A 201 -5.50 10.69 -15.86
N LEU A 202 -5.44 11.67 -14.94
CA LEU A 202 -5.21 11.42 -13.52
C LEU A 202 -6.36 10.61 -12.90
N THR A 203 -7.61 10.93 -13.25
CA THR A 203 -8.79 10.21 -12.76
C THR A 203 -8.78 8.75 -13.20
N ILE A 204 -8.51 8.49 -14.48
CA ILE A 204 -8.43 7.11 -15.01
C ILE A 204 -7.26 6.37 -14.38
N SER A 205 -6.07 6.98 -14.34
CA SER A 205 -4.90 6.33 -13.76
C SER A 205 -5.11 5.97 -12.28
N GLY A 206 -5.75 6.85 -11.51
CA GLY A 206 -6.08 6.58 -10.12
C GLY A 206 -7.09 5.45 -9.95
N GLY A 207 -8.15 5.43 -10.76
CA GLY A 207 -9.15 4.36 -10.78
C GLY A 207 -8.55 3.01 -11.18
N LEU A 208 -7.63 3.00 -12.16
CA LEU A 208 -6.89 1.80 -12.57
C LEU A 208 -5.79 1.39 -11.57
N THR A 209 -5.49 2.22 -10.55
CA THR A 209 -4.52 1.90 -9.51
C THR A 209 -5.18 1.29 -8.28
N HIS A 210 -6.24 1.92 -7.74
CA HIS A 210 -6.88 1.47 -6.51
C HIS A 210 -8.33 1.96 -6.41
N TYR A 211 -9.28 1.07 -6.05
CA TYR A 211 -10.70 1.46 -5.93
C TYR A 211 -10.98 2.52 -4.87
N TYR A 212 -10.22 2.55 -3.78
CA TYR A 212 -10.39 3.61 -2.78
C TYR A 212 -10.03 5.01 -3.31
N PHE A 213 -9.19 5.10 -4.36
CA PHE A 213 -8.98 6.37 -5.04
C PHE A 213 -10.28 6.95 -5.62
N LEU A 214 -11.21 6.11 -6.09
CA LEU A 214 -12.50 6.57 -6.60
C LEU A 214 -13.32 7.30 -5.53
N VAL A 215 -13.24 6.87 -4.26
CA VAL A 215 -13.86 7.57 -3.13
C VAL A 215 -13.27 8.98 -3.00
N TYR A 216 -11.93 9.08 -3.03
CA TYR A 216 -11.25 10.38 -2.99
C TYR A 216 -11.62 11.26 -4.19
N GLN A 217 -11.67 10.67 -5.39
CA GLN A 217 -12.05 11.35 -6.62
C GLN A 217 -13.46 11.94 -6.54
N CYS A 218 -14.41 11.18 -6.02
CA CYS A 218 -15.78 11.68 -5.81
C CYS A 218 -15.81 12.86 -4.83
N LEU A 219 -15.07 12.77 -3.72
CA LEU A 219 -15.02 13.82 -2.71
C LEU A 219 -14.40 15.12 -3.23
N ILE A 220 -13.24 15.05 -3.88
CA ILE A 220 -12.58 16.24 -4.43
C ILE A 220 -13.40 16.85 -5.57
N SER A 221 -14.07 16.01 -6.38
CA SER A 221 -14.96 16.50 -7.44
C SER A 221 -16.20 17.19 -6.88
N ALA A 222 -16.80 16.65 -5.83
CA ALA A 222 -17.94 17.27 -5.16
C ALA A 222 -17.57 18.62 -4.55
N GLU A 223 -16.41 18.69 -3.89
CA GLU A 223 -15.89 19.95 -3.34
C GLU A 223 -15.63 20.97 -4.45
N PHE A 224 -14.99 20.57 -5.55
CA PHE A 224 -14.71 21.44 -6.69
C PHE A 224 -16.00 22.01 -7.30
N VAL A 225 -17.02 21.17 -7.50
CA VAL A 225 -18.36 21.58 -7.97
C VAL A 225 -18.98 22.57 -6.99
N LEU A 226 -18.94 22.30 -5.68
CA LEU A 226 -19.45 23.18 -4.64
C LEU A 226 -18.75 24.55 -4.67
N MET A 227 -17.44 24.57 -4.80
CA MET A 227 -16.65 25.83 -4.89
C MET A 227 -17.05 26.67 -6.11
N LEU A 228 -17.24 26.03 -7.27
CA LEU A 228 -17.71 26.72 -8.49
C LEU A 228 -19.15 27.20 -8.34
N PHE A 229 -20.02 26.41 -7.69
CA PHE A 229 -21.40 26.80 -7.39
C PHE A 229 -21.47 28.06 -6.49
N ILE A 230 -20.73 28.08 -5.39
CA ILE A 230 -20.63 29.23 -4.48
C ILE A 230 -20.12 30.48 -5.22
N ARG A 231 -19.22 30.30 -6.18
CA ARG A 231 -18.69 31.37 -7.04
C ARG A 231 -19.63 31.74 -8.19
N LYS A 232 -20.80 31.11 -8.30
CA LYS A 232 -21.79 31.32 -9.39
C LYS A 232 -21.22 31.02 -10.78
N ARG A 233 -20.22 30.15 -10.88
CA ARG A 233 -19.55 29.73 -12.12
C ARG A 233 -20.27 28.51 -12.76
N TYR A 234 -21.58 28.59 -12.96
CA TYR A 234 -22.44 27.48 -13.37
C TYR A 234 -22.02 26.82 -14.69
N LYS A 235 -21.61 27.64 -15.70
CA LYS A 235 -21.15 27.07 -16.98
C LYS A 235 -19.89 26.21 -16.82
N ASP A 236 -18.92 26.68 -16.05
CA ASP A 236 -17.67 25.96 -15.82
C ASP A 236 -17.90 24.76 -14.91
N MET A 237 -18.82 24.86 -13.96
CA MET A 237 -19.29 23.75 -13.15
C MET A 237 -19.86 22.61 -14.02
N CYS A 238 -20.76 22.94 -14.96
CA CYS A 238 -21.33 21.95 -15.88
C CYS A 238 -20.26 21.34 -16.81
N ARG A 239 -19.31 22.14 -17.32
CA ARG A 239 -18.19 21.65 -18.14
C ARG A 239 -17.30 20.70 -17.35
N TYR A 240 -16.95 21.06 -16.11
CA TYR A 240 -16.16 20.21 -15.23
C TYR A 240 -16.89 18.90 -14.93
N ALA A 241 -18.16 18.96 -14.51
CA ALA A 241 -18.97 17.79 -14.24
C ALA A 241 -19.07 16.85 -15.45
N ALA A 242 -19.29 17.41 -16.66
CA ALA A 242 -19.30 16.64 -17.90
C ALA A 242 -17.95 15.94 -18.17
N ALA A 243 -16.82 16.63 -17.92
CA ALA A 243 -15.50 16.03 -18.06
C ALA A 243 -15.27 14.89 -17.09
N MET A 244 -15.69 15.02 -15.82
CA MET A 244 -15.55 13.96 -14.81
C MET A 244 -16.48 12.77 -15.10
N MET A 245 -17.71 13.02 -15.55
CA MET A 245 -18.60 11.95 -16.01
C MET A 245 -18.04 11.20 -17.22
N ALA A 246 -17.48 11.92 -18.20
CA ALA A 246 -16.80 11.30 -19.33
C ALA A 246 -15.62 10.44 -18.88
N SER A 247 -14.83 10.92 -17.87
CA SER A 247 -13.74 10.14 -17.29
C SER A 247 -14.24 8.84 -16.66
N ALA A 248 -15.33 8.89 -15.91
CA ALA A 248 -15.94 7.71 -15.29
C ALA A 248 -16.47 6.72 -16.32
N LEU A 249 -17.14 7.21 -17.38
CA LEU A 249 -17.65 6.36 -18.46
C LEU A 249 -16.50 5.67 -19.21
N ILE A 250 -15.46 6.40 -19.57
CA ILE A 250 -14.31 5.83 -20.27
C ILE A 250 -13.55 4.86 -19.36
N TYR A 251 -13.40 5.16 -18.06
CA TYR A 251 -12.84 4.21 -17.09
C TYR A 251 -13.61 2.87 -17.08
N ILE A 252 -14.94 2.93 -17.04
CA ILE A 252 -15.80 1.73 -17.08
C ILE A 252 -15.64 0.99 -18.42
N CYS A 253 -15.54 1.71 -19.54
CA CYS A 253 -15.29 1.09 -20.84
C CYS A 253 -13.92 0.41 -20.94
N LEU A 254 -12.88 1.02 -20.36
CA LEU A 254 -11.52 0.48 -20.33
C LEU A 254 -11.39 -0.74 -19.39
N TYR A 255 -12.11 -0.74 -18.29
CA TYR A 255 -12.06 -1.80 -17.29
C TYR A 255 -13.47 -2.12 -16.73
N PRO A 256 -14.33 -2.76 -17.54
CA PRO A 256 -15.75 -3.00 -17.19
C PRO A 256 -15.92 -3.90 -15.96
N VAL A 257 -14.93 -4.76 -15.70
CA VAL A 257 -14.91 -5.64 -14.51
C VAL A 257 -14.92 -4.84 -13.20
N ALA A 258 -14.51 -3.56 -13.22
CA ALA A 258 -14.58 -2.68 -12.05
C ALA A 258 -15.99 -2.62 -11.43
N LEU A 259 -17.03 -2.62 -12.25
CA LEU A 259 -18.42 -2.63 -11.75
C LEU A 259 -18.74 -3.91 -10.98
N GLN A 260 -18.25 -5.06 -11.47
CA GLN A 260 -18.42 -6.33 -10.78
C GLN A 260 -17.66 -6.33 -9.44
N HIS A 261 -16.41 -5.83 -9.42
CA HIS A 261 -15.60 -5.74 -8.22
C HIS A 261 -16.22 -4.83 -7.16
N LEU A 262 -16.76 -3.67 -7.56
CA LEU A 262 -17.31 -2.68 -6.64
C LEU A 262 -18.69 -3.06 -6.08
N PHE A 263 -19.56 -3.68 -6.89
CA PHE A 263 -20.97 -3.85 -6.52
C PHE A 263 -21.41 -5.30 -6.33
N PHE A 264 -20.74 -6.26 -6.99
CA PHE A 264 -21.23 -7.64 -7.03
C PHE A 264 -20.29 -8.66 -6.39
N LYS A 265 -18.95 -8.44 -6.42
CA LYS A 265 -18.00 -9.32 -5.73
C LYS A 265 -17.99 -9.07 -4.21
N TYR A 266 -17.60 -10.09 -3.47
CA TYR A 266 -17.64 -10.09 -1.99
C TYR A 266 -16.96 -8.88 -1.35
N ARG A 267 -15.79 -8.44 -1.83
CA ARG A 267 -15.04 -7.30 -1.25
C ARG A 267 -15.80 -5.98 -1.30
N GLY A 268 -16.42 -5.67 -2.45
CA GLY A 268 -17.20 -4.44 -2.60
C GLY A 268 -18.46 -4.48 -1.75
N ARG A 269 -19.20 -5.59 -1.78
CA ARG A 269 -20.40 -5.80 -0.97
C ARG A 269 -20.11 -5.77 0.52
N ASP A 270 -19.01 -6.43 0.97
CA ASP A 270 -18.60 -6.44 2.37
C ASP A 270 -18.21 -5.05 2.87
N ALA A 271 -17.53 -4.24 2.04
CA ALA A 271 -17.17 -2.87 2.38
C ALA A 271 -18.42 -1.99 2.58
N VAL A 272 -19.44 -2.10 1.70
CA VAL A 272 -20.72 -1.40 1.84
C VAL A 272 -21.47 -1.89 3.08
N HIS A 273 -21.56 -3.21 3.28
CA HIS A 273 -22.23 -3.77 4.46
C HIS A 273 -21.56 -3.34 5.76
N LYS A 274 -20.22 -3.37 5.81
CA LYS A 274 -19.45 -2.92 6.98
C LYS A 274 -19.63 -1.42 7.23
N PHE A 275 -19.68 -0.60 6.17
CA PHE A 275 -19.92 0.83 6.28
C PHE A 275 -21.31 1.14 6.87
N LEU A 276 -22.33 0.38 6.48
CA LEU A 276 -23.71 0.58 6.93
C LEU A 276 -23.99 0.01 8.34
N LYS A 277 -23.13 -0.89 8.84
CA LYS A 277 -23.28 -1.49 10.17
C LYS A 277 -23.04 -0.43 11.26
N GLU A 278 -24.00 -0.24 12.16
CA GLU A 278 -24.00 0.85 13.15
C GLU A 278 -23.02 0.67 14.32
N SER A 279 -22.55 -0.54 14.61
CA SER A 279 -21.75 -0.84 15.81
C SER A 279 -20.26 -0.57 15.61
N GLY A 280 -19.63 0.14 16.55
CA GLY A 280 -18.17 0.25 16.66
C GLY A 280 -17.50 1.40 15.90
N ILE A 281 -18.26 2.31 15.29
CA ILE A 281 -17.74 3.39 14.41
C ILE A 281 -16.58 4.17 15.02
N PHE A 282 -16.73 4.62 16.28
CA PHE A 282 -15.69 5.40 16.95
C PHE A 282 -14.43 4.60 17.22
N ASN A 283 -14.57 3.31 17.54
CA ASN A 283 -13.44 2.45 17.86
C ASN A 283 -12.56 2.21 16.62
N GLU A 284 -13.16 1.93 15.45
CA GLU A 284 -12.42 1.69 14.20
C GLU A 284 -11.69 2.95 13.71
N VAL A 285 -12.39 4.09 13.69
CA VAL A 285 -11.81 5.38 13.30
C VAL A 285 -10.69 5.79 14.27
N PHE A 286 -10.91 5.61 15.58
CA PHE A 286 -9.90 5.93 16.59
C PHE A 286 -8.68 5.01 16.52
N ALA A 287 -8.88 3.72 16.32
CA ALA A 287 -7.78 2.76 16.13
C ALA A 287 -6.96 3.07 14.86
N MET A 288 -7.63 3.42 13.76
CA MET A 288 -6.96 3.86 12.54
C MET A 288 -6.19 5.17 12.75
N LEU A 289 -6.77 6.14 13.47
CA LEU A 289 -6.12 7.40 13.81
C LEU A 289 -4.92 7.17 14.74
N SER A 290 -5.02 6.26 15.70
CA SER A 290 -3.91 5.87 16.56
C SER A 290 -2.76 5.25 15.75
N THR A 291 -3.07 4.37 14.80
CA THR A 291 -2.08 3.77 13.89
C THR A 291 -1.42 4.85 13.01
N PHE A 292 -2.21 5.76 12.45
CA PHE A 292 -1.70 6.89 11.66
C PHE A 292 -0.77 7.78 12.49
N ASN A 293 -1.22 8.15 13.70
CA ASN A 293 -0.44 8.96 14.64
C ASN A 293 0.90 8.27 15.01
N SER A 294 0.86 6.99 15.33
CA SER A 294 2.06 6.24 15.72
C SER A 294 3.07 6.11 14.58
N GLN A 295 2.59 5.88 13.36
CA GLN A 295 3.47 5.63 12.20
C GLN A 295 3.99 6.91 11.54
N LEU A 296 3.21 7.99 11.51
CA LEU A 296 3.64 9.24 10.87
C LEU A 296 4.18 10.27 11.86
N PHE A 297 3.58 10.38 13.06
CA PHE A 297 3.91 11.43 14.04
C PHE A 297 4.48 10.89 15.35
N LYS A 298 4.81 9.61 15.45
CA LYS A 298 5.33 8.97 16.67
C LYS A 298 4.50 9.26 17.93
N GLY A 299 3.18 9.36 17.79
CA GLY A 299 2.27 9.66 18.90
C GLY A 299 2.02 11.15 19.16
N THR A 300 2.73 12.07 18.49
CA THR A 300 2.67 13.51 18.79
C THR A 300 1.55 14.28 18.10
N LEU A 301 0.79 13.66 17.20
CA LEU A 301 -0.24 14.35 16.41
C LEU A 301 -1.26 15.11 17.27
N PHE A 302 -1.75 14.51 18.34
CA PHE A 302 -2.75 15.15 19.21
C PHE A 302 -2.19 16.42 19.89
N VAL A 303 -0.91 16.40 20.31
CA VAL A 303 -0.24 17.58 20.89
C VAL A 303 -0.08 18.66 19.84
N ILE A 304 0.33 18.30 18.61
CA ILE A 304 0.45 19.23 17.49
C ILE A 304 -0.92 19.85 17.18
N MET A 305 -1.96 19.07 17.05
CA MET A 305 -3.31 19.54 16.72
C MET A 305 -3.87 20.46 17.81
N LEU A 306 -3.71 20.10 19.09
CA LEU A 306 -4.11 20.93 20.23
C LEU A 306 -3.37 22.28 20.23
N THR A 307 -2.05 22.25 19.99
CA THR A 307 -1.23 23.47 19.92
C THR A 307 -1.70 24.39 18.79
N LEU A 308 -1.89 23.84 17.58
CA LEU A 308 -2.38 24.61 16.43
C LEU A 308 -3.78 25.16 16.68
N PHE A 309 -4.65 24.39 17.31
CA PHE A 309 -6.00 24.82 17.68
C PHE A 309 -5.95 25.98 18.68
N CYS A 310 -5.23 25.86 19.80
CA CYS A 310 -5.10 26.91 20.80
C CYS A 310 -4.51 28.21 20.20
N LEU A 311 -3.48 28.09 19.35
CA LEU A 311 -2.92 29.25 18.64
C LEU A 311 -3.93 29.90 17.69
N THR A 312 -4.73 29.10 17.01
CA THR A 312 -5.79 29.61 16.11
C THR A 312 -6.82 30.42 16.90
N VAL A 313 -7.33 29.85 17.99
CA VAL A 313 -8.30 30.54 18.89
C VAL A 313 -7.70 31.83 19.42
N PHE A 314 -6.46 31.80 19.90
CA PHE A 314 -5.77 33.00 20.40
C PHE A 314 -5.67 34.10 19.30
N LEU A 315 -5.30 33.74 18.07
CA LEU A 315 -5.18 34.70 16.97
C LEU A 315 -6.54 35.23 16.48
N ILE A 316 -7.61 34.42 16.57
CA ILE A 316 -8.99 34.88 16.31
C ILE A 316 -9.42 35.89 17.37
N ILE A 317 -9.22 35.60 18.67
CA ILE A 317 -9.52 36.53 19.77
C ILE A 317 -8.76 37.85 19.61
N LYS A 318 -7.49 37.78 19.19
CA LYS A 318 -6.68 38.98 18.89
C LYS A 318 -7.05 39.66 17.55
N LYS A 319 -8.07 39.20 16.84
CA LYS A 319 -8.51 39.70 15.51
C LYS A 319 -7.39 39.75 14.48
N LYS A 320 -6.40 38.86 14.59
CA LYS A 320 -5.26 38.78 13.65
C LYS A 320 -5.50 37.85 12.48
N ILE A 321 -6.38 36.86 12.63
CA ILE A 321 -6.73 35.88 11.59
C ILE A 321 -8.24 35.88 11.39
N GLY A 322 -8.66 35.87 10.13
CA GLY A 322 -10.07 35.69 9.76
C GLY A 322 -10.36 34.26 9.32
N LEU A 323 -11.60 33.82 9.44
CA LEU A 323 -12.05 32.50 8.98
C LEU A 323 -11.77 32.27 7.48
N PHE A 324 -11.76 33.33 6.68
CA PHE A 324 -11.45 33.24 5.24
C PHE A 324 -10.03 32.74 4.96
N GLN A 325 -9.04 33.09 5.81
CA GLN A 325 -7.67 32.63 5.65
C GLN A 325 -7.53 31.14 5.92
N LEU A 326 -8.37 30.60 6.84
CA LEU A 326 -8.46 29.17 7.13
C LEU A 326 -9.22 28.41 6.04
N GLY A 327 -10.07 29.07 5.26
CA GLY A 327 -10.80 28.47 4.15
C GLY A 327 -9.92 27.78 3.10
N LYS A 328 -8.66 28.23 2.94
CA LYS A 328 -7.68 27.57 2.07
C LYS A 328 -7.33 26.14 2.51
N LEU A 329 -7.47 25.84 3.80
CA LEU A 329 -7.24 24.50 4.33
C LEU A 329 -8.37 23.54 3.97
N CYS A 330 -9.60 24.04 3.76
CA CYS A 330 -10.77 23.20 3.48
C CYS A 330 -10.50 22.27 2.29
N PHE A 331 -9.85 22.79 1.23
CA PHE A 331 -9.53 22.01 0.05
C PHE A 331 -8.61 20.80 0.32
N LEU A 332 -7.74 20.87 1.29
CA LEU A 332 -6.89 19.74 1.68
C LEU A 332 -7.56 18.86 2.73
N VAL A 333 -8.23 19.49 3.68
CA VAL A 333 -8.74 18.83 4.88
C VAL A 333 -10.03 18.07 4.59
N LEU A 334 -11.00 18.72 3.92
CA LEU A 334 -12.35 18.17 3.80
C LEU A 334 -12.40 16.83 3.05
N PRO A 335 -11.87 16.70 1.81
CA PRO A 335 -11.89 15.41 1.12
C PRO A 335 -11.05 14.36 1.85
N SER A 336 -9.91 14.77 2.44
CA SER A 336 -8.99 13.84 3.10
C SER A 336 -9.54 13.30 4.40
N VAL A 337 -10.23 14.12 5.22
CA VAL A 337 -10.85 13.69 6.48
C VAL A 337 -12.10 12.84 6.22
N ILE A 338 -12.92 13.22 5.24
CA ILE A 338 -14.08 12.41 4.86
C ILE A 338 -13.62 11.07 4.30
N TYR A 339 -12.60 11.05 3.44
CA TYR A 339 -11.99 9.81 2.96
C TYR A 339 -11.49 8.95 4.13
N PHE A 340 -10.72 9.56 5.05
CA PHE A 340 -10.20 8.86 6.23
C PHE A 340 -11.32 8.19 7.01
N TYR A 341 -12.41 8.92 7.29
CA TYR A 341 -13.57 8.40 7.99
C TYR A 341 -14.24 7.25 7.24
N VAL A 342 -14.56 7.45 5.96
CA VAL A 342 -15.24 6.45 5.13
C VAL A 342 -14.41 5.17 5.02
N ILE A 343 -13.12 5.29 4.74
CA ILE A 343 -12.24 4.12 4.54
C ILE A 343 -11.94 3.43 5.87
N SER A 344 -11.76 4.15 6.97
CA SER A 344 -11.59 3.53 8.29
C SER A 344 -12.77 2.64 8.65
N LYS A 345 -13.99 3.04 8.26
CA LYS A 345 -15.23 2.29 8.50
C LYS A 345 -15.46 1.16 7.50
N ALA A 346 -15.12 1.37 6.23
CA ALA A 346 -15.41 0.42 5.15
C ALA A 346 -14.33 -0.66 4.97
N SER A 347 -13.09 -0.40 5.41
CA SER A 347 -11.97 -1.31 5.17
C SER A 347 -12.08 -2.61 5.97
N PRO A 348 -11.66 -3.75 5.41
CA PRO A 348 -11.78 -5.05 6.07
C PRO A 348 -10.91 -5.15 7.33
N PHE A 349 -9.75 -4.47 7.33
CA PHE A 349 -8.78 -4.50 8.44
C PHE A 349 -8.37 -3.09 8.86
N ILE A 350 -7.99 -2.92 10.12
CA ILE A 350 -7.42 -1.66 10.64
C ILE A 350 -5.93 -1.64 10.28
N THR A 351 -5.62 -1.14 9.10
CA THR A 351 -4.24 -1.04 8.61
C THR A 351 -4.02 0.25 7.84
N ILE A 352 -2.84 0.86 8.08
CA ILE A 352 -2.45 2.16 7.52
C ILE A 352 -2.47 2.19 5.99
N ARG A 353 -2.28 1.04 5.33
CA ARG A 353 -2.22 0.93 3.87
C ARG A 353 -3.48 1.49 3.18
N TYR A 354 -4.65 1.35 3.78
CA TYR A 354 -5.91 1.80 3.18
C TYR A 354 -6.10 3.32 3.22
N ILE A 355 -5.51 4.00 4.20
CA ILE A 355 -5.56 5.47 4.30
C ILE A 355 -4.28 6.13 3.76
N SER A 356 -3.28 5.36 3.37
CA SER A 356 -2.03 5.89 2.82
C SER A 356 -2.22 6.84 1.63
N PRO A 357 -3.21 6.67 0.71
CA PRO A 357 -3.42 7.61 -0.39
C PRO A 357 -3.62 9.07 0.04
N VAL A 358 -4.26 9.31 1.20
CA VAL A 358 -4.49 10.67 1.73
C VAL A 358 -3.52 11.08 2.83
N SER A 359 -2.61 10.19 3.25
CA SER A 359 -1.71 10.47 4.38
C SER A 359 -0.80 11.68 4.13
N ALA A 360 -0.29 11.84 2.90
CA ALA A 360 0.51 12.99 2.51
C ALA A 360 -0.30 14.30 2.47
N LEU A 361 -1.59 14.24 2.14
CA LEU A 361 -2.50 15.40 2.16
C LEU A 361 -2.79 15.84 3.59
N LEU A 362 -3.06 14.90 4.50
CA LEU A 362 -3.25 15.18 5.93
C LEU A 362 -1.98 15.77 6.56
N TYR A 363 -0.81 15.25 6.19
CA TYR A 363 0.48 15.82 6.59
C TYR A 363 0.66 17.24 6.05
N ALA A 364 0.36 17.48 4.77
CA ALA A 364 0.40 18.80 4.15
C ALA A 364 -0.54 19.79 4.86
N ALA A 365 -1.74 19.36 5.24
CA ALA A 365 -2.70 20.19 5.95
C ALA A 365 -2.15 20.70 7.30
N VAL A 366 -1.45 19.85 8.06
CA VAL A 366 -0.78 20.26 9.31
C VAL A 366 0.27 21.35 9.05
N ILE A 367 1.09 21.18 8.01
CA ILE A 367 2.15 22.14 7.65
C ILE A 367 1.55 23.47 7.19
N VAL A 368 0.56 23.42 6.32
CA VAL A 368 -0.12 24.63 5.80
C VAL A 368 -0.80 25.38 6.93
N TRP A 369 -1.47 24.66 7.85
CA TRP A 369 -2.09 25.27 9.02
C TRP A 369 -1.05 25.96 9.90
N ALA A 370 0.02 25.28 10.29
CA ALA A 370 1.11 25.87 11.07
C ALA A 370 1.71 27.10 10.36
N LYS A 371 1.92 27.04 9.05
CA LYS A 371 2.46 28.14 8.26
C LYS A 371 1.53 29.37 8.26
N ILE A 372 0.22 29.18 8.09
CA ILE A 372 -0.76 30.27 8.18
C ILE A 372 -0.65 30.98 9.54
N LEU A 373 -0.56 30.22 10.64
CA LEU A 373 -0.44 30.78 11.98
C LEU A 373 0.89 31.53 12.18
N ILE A 374 2.00 30.98 11.72
CA ILE A 374 3.33 31.60 11.78
C ILE A 374 3.33 32.93 11.00
N ASP A 375 2.77 32.95 9.79
CA ASP A 375 2.70 34.15 8.96
C ASP A 375 1.84 35.27 9.58
N THR A 376 0.84 34.88 10.34
CA THR A 376 -0.08 35.81 10.99
C THR A 376 0.48 36.35 12.31
N ALA A 377 1.24 35.55 13.06
CA ALA A 377 1.63 35.85 14.43
C ALA A 377 2.82 36.81 14.59
N GLY A 378 3.71 36.92 13.57
CA GLY A 378 5.03 37.45 13.87
C GLY A 378 5.65 38.45 12.90
N ARG A 379 6.72 39.12 13.39
CA ARG A 379 7.70 39.87 12.58
C ARG A 379 8.56 38.90 11.76
N ASN A 380 9.24 39.38 10.70
CA ASN A 380 9.98 38.50 9.77
C ASN A 380 11.01 37.56 10.44
N ASN A 381 11.75 38.02 11.46
CA ASN A 381 12.71 37.17 12.19
C ASN A 381 11.99 36.07 12.99
N ILE A 382 10.87 36.40 13.64
CA ILE A 382 10.06 35.42 14.38
C ILE A 382 9.48 34.38 13.42
N LYS A 383 8.98 34.79 12.25
CA LYS A 383 8.47 33.88 11.22
C LYS A 383 9.55 32.90 10.76
N LYS A 384 10.77 33.38 10.51
CA LYS A 384 11.90 32.54 10.09
C LYS A 384 12.25 31.51 11.17
N THR A 385 12.42 31.96 12.42
CA THR A 385 12.75 31.08 13.54
C THR A 385 11.66 30.04 13.78
N ALA A 386 10.37 30.44 13.78
CA ALA A 386 9.24 29.53 13.96
C ALA A 386 9.12 28.51 12.81
N SER A 387 9.41 28.91 11.56
CA SER A 387 9.42 28.00 10.42
C SER A 387 10.55 26.96 10.52
N ILE A 388 11.74 27.37 10.97
CA ILE A 388 12.86 26.45 11.22
C ILE A 388 12.50 25.48 12.35
N PHE A 389 11.94 26.00 13.45
CA PHE A 389 11.50 25.17 14.56
C PHE A 389 10.43 24.16 14.15
N LEU A 390 9.46 24.58 13.31
CA LEU A 390 8.47 23.66 12.74
C LEU A 390 9.13 22.53 11.95
N CYS A 391 10.08 22.83 11.09
CA CYS A 391 10.80 21.80 10.33
C CYS A 391 11.57 20.84 11.26
N ILE A 392 12.17 21.36 12.32
CA ILE A 392 12.87 20.55 13.33
C ILE A 392 11.88 19.63 14.05
N CYS A 393 10.75 20.16 14.52
CA CYS A 393 9.69 19.36 15.17
C CYS A 393 9.17 18.25 14.24
N LEU A 394 8.89 18.57 12.98
CA LEU A 394 8.45 17.60 11.99
C LEU A 394 9.51 16.53 11.72
N PHE A 395 10.79 16.93 11.64
CA PHE A 395 11.89 16.00 11.48
C PHE A 395 11.92 14.99 12.63
N PHE A 396 11.92 15.44 13.87
CA PHE A 396 11.98 14.53 15.03
C PHE A 396 10.70 13.70 15.20
N SER A 397 9.53 14.21 14.84
CA SER A 397 8.27 13.48 14.94
C SER A 397 8.06 12.46 13.83
N SER A 398 8.52 12.73 12.62
CA SER A 398 8.13 11.93 11.43
C SER A 398 9.28 11.15 10.81
N PHE A 399 10.52 11.66 10.88
CA PHE A 399 11.66 11.08 10.19
C PHE A 399 11.97 9.65 10.65
N TYR A 400 12.34 8.79 9.69
CA TYR A 400 12.75 7.41 9.94
C TYR A 400 14.14 7.34 10.59
N PHE A 401 14.18 7.19 11.91
CA PHE A 401 15.43 7.00 12.66
C PHE A 401 15.74 5.51 12.83
N PHE A 402 16.17 4.83 11.77
CA PHE A 402 16.67 3.45 11.79
C PHE A 402 15.81 2.45 12.60
N LYS A 403 14.54 2.76 12.82
CA LYS A 403 13.58 1.82 13.38
C LYS A 403 13.39 0.72 12.35
N LYS A 404 13.55 -0.54 12.75
CA LYS A 404 13.32 -1.67 11.83
C LYS A 404 11.92 -1.53 11.18
N PRO A 405 11.79 -1.69 9.85
CA PRO A 405 10.49 -1.78 9.20
C PRO A 405 9.64 -2.86 9.88
N VAL A 406 8.32 -2.68 9.90
CA VAL A 406 7.39 -3.65 10.55
C VAL A 406 7.67 -5.07 10.09
N LYS A 407 7.87 -5.27 8.78
CA LYS A 407 8.16 -6.59 8.19
C LYS A 407 9.51 -7.15 8.55
N ALA A 408 10.56 -6.32 8.66
CA ALA A 408 11.91 -6.80 8.93
C ALA A 408 12.01 -7.54 10.27
N ALA A 409 11.23 -7.10 11.28
CA ALA A 409 11.18 -7.77 12.56
C ALA A 409 10.49 -9.15 12.47
N TYR A 410 9.45 -9.24 11.61
CA TYR A 410 8.64 -10.47 11.45
C TYR A 410 9.36 -11.56 10.66
N PHE A 411 10.10 -11.18 9.59
CA PHE A 411 10.71 -12.16 8.69
C PHE A 411 12.17 -12.50 9.01
N ALA A 412 12.90 -11.70 9.79
CA ALA A 412 14.32 -11.92 10.02
C ALA A 412 14.58 -13.25 10.74
N GLU A 413 13.94 -13.47 11.88
CA GLU A 413 14.09 -14.69 12.68
C GLU A 413 13.63 -15.94 11.91
N ARG A 414 12.50 -15.82 11.20
CA ARG A 414 11.97 -16.88 10.36
C ARG A 414 12.95 -17.31 9.27
N MET A 415 13.60 -16.37 8.60
CA MET A 415 14.58 -16.68 7.54
C MET A 415 15.81 -17.38 8.09
N ASP A 416 16.24 -17.05 9.30
CA ASP A 416 17.36 -17.74 9.95
C ASP A 416 17.00 -19.20 10.21
N VAL A 417 15.79 -19.47 10.71
CA VAL A 417 15.28 -20.83 10.91
C VAL A 417 15.18 -21.62 9.60
N ILE A 418 14.60 -21.01 8.55
CA ILE A 418 14.49 -21.68 7.23
C ILE A 418 15.86 -21.99 6.65
N ASN A 419 16.82 -21.07 6.74
CA ASN A 419 18.19 -21.27 6.27
C ASN A 419 18.92 -22.37 7.05
N GLU A 420 18.65 -22.54 8.34
CA GLU A 420 19.19 -23.64 9.14
C GLU A 420 18.58 -24.97 8.71
N LEU A 421 17.23 -25.02 8.59
CA LEU A 421 16.50 -26.25 8.26
C LEU A 421 16.79 -26.73 6.83
N SER A 422 16.99 -25.82 5.87
CA SER A 422 17.34 -26.18 4.49
C SER A 422 18.71 -26.83 4.35
N LYS A 423 19.59 -26.70 5.35
CA LYS A 423 20.87 -27.43 5.42
C LYS A 423 20.68 -28.85 5.94
N LYS A 424 19.61 -29.11 6.71
CA LYS A 424 19.31 -30.44 7.28
C LYS A 424 18.50 -31.32 6.32
N SER A 425 17.63 -30.72 5.51
CA SER A 425 16.81 -31.46 4.53
C SER A 425 16.81 -30.78 3.17
N SER A 426 16.91 -31.58 2.12
CA SER A 426 16.80 -31.10 0.72
C SER A 426 15.34 -30.91 0.28
N TYR A 427 14.38 -31.46 1.00
CA TYR A 427 12.96 -31.45 0.66
C TYR A 427 12.12 -30.92 1.81
N CYS A 428 10.98 -30.34 1.50
CA CYS A 428 10.00 -29.96 2.50
C CYS A 428 8.63 -30.54 2.18
N VAL A 429 7.79 -30.62 3.21
CA VAL A 429 6.41 -31.06 3.14
C VAL A 429 5.52 -29.89 3.55
N TYR A 430 4.45 -29.63 2.85
CA TYR A 430 3.40 -28.74 3.31
C TYR A 430 2.13 -29.54 3.57
N ILE A 431 1.63 -29.47 4.80
CA ILE A 431 0.38 -30.09 5.23
C ILE A 431 -0.62 -28.96 5.47
N GLY A 432 -1.59 -28.84 4.59
CA GLY A 432 -2.50 -27.71 4.60
C GLY A 432 -3.93 -28.05 4.25
N ASP A 433 -4.76 -27.04 4.30
CA ASP A 433 -6.14 -27.07 3.86
C ASP A 433 -6.20 -26.57 2.40
N ASP A 434 -6.72 -27.37 1.48
CA ASP A 434 -6.87 -27.00 0.07
C ASP A 434 -7.77 -25.77 -0.13
N MET A 435 -8.68 -25.51 0.81
CA MET A 435 -9.55 -24.33 0.80
C MET A 435 -8.85 -23.05 1.31
N ALA A 436 -7.72 -23.19 1.98
CA ALA A 436 -6.97 -22.09 2.59
C ALA A 436 -5.58 -21.87 1.95
N TYR A 437 -5.44 -22.18 0.66
CA TYR A 437 -4.20 -22.10 -0.13
C TYR A 437 -3.45 -20.74 0.00
N TRP A 438 -4.14 -19.65 0.28
CA TRP A 438 -3.53 -18.33 0.46
C TRP A 438 -2.61 -18.26 1.70
N ARG A 439 -2.69 -19.20 2.63
CA ARG A 439 -1.85 -19.25 3.83
C ARG A 439 -0.42 -19.69 3.51
N MET A 440 -0.23 -20.44 2.43
CA MET A 440 1.09 -20.80 1.92
C MET A 440 1.90 -19.61 1.41
N TRP A 441 1.26 -18.52 1.05
CA TRP A 441 1.90 -17.47 0.24
C TRP A 441 3.03 -16.74 0.96
N GLU A 442 2.98 -16.61 2.28
CA GLU A 442 4.10 -16.00 3.01
C GLU A 442 5.41 -16.80 2.90
N ASP A 443 5.31 -18.11 2.69
CA ASP A 443 6.44 -19.00 2.50
C ASP A 443 6.69 -19.38 1.04
N TYR A 444 5.85 -18.92 0.12
CA TYR A 444 5.84 -19.41 -1.26
C TYR A 444 7.23 -19.38 -1.92
N ILE A 445 7.98 -18.30 -1.74
CA ILE A 445 9.34 -18.17 -2.28
C ILE A 445 10.34 -19.01 -1.44
N ASN A 446 10.07 -19.18 -0.15
CA ASN A 446 10.92 -19.95 0.74
C ASN A 446 10.95 -21.44 0.35
N TYR A 447 9.87 -21.96 -0.24
CA TYR A 447 9.85 -23.35 -0.74
C TYR A 447 10.87 -23.56 -1.86
N SER A 448 11.24 -22.55 -2.63
CA SER A 448 12.28 -22.62 -3.66
C SER A 448 13.71 -22.77 -3.12
N VAL A 449 13.92 -22.67 -1.80
CA VAL A 449 15.20 -22.98 -1.15
C VAL A 449 15.43 -24.49 -1.08
N PHE A 450 14.35 -25.27 -1.05
CA PHE A 450 14.38 -26.72 -1.10
C PHE A 450 14.38 -27.20 -2.56
N ARG A 451 14.80 -28.44 -2.82
CA ARG A 451 14.73 -29.06 -4.15
C ARG A 451 13.30 -29.35 -4.58
N GLY A 452 12.43 -29.62 -3.62
CA GLY A 452 11.01 -29.87 -3.87
C GLY A 452 10.18 -29.80 -2.61
N LEU A 453 8.87 -29.58 -2.82
CA LEU A 453 7.84 -29.61 -1.80
C LEU A 453 6.84 -30.70 -2.13
N TYR A 454 6.51 -31.51 -1.13
CA TYR A 454 5.40 -32.45 -1.20
C TYR A 454 4.16 -31.87 -0.52
N PHE A 455 3.05 -31.83 -1.22
CA PHE A 455 1.81 -31.31 -0.66
C PHE A 455 0.93 -32.45 -0.13
N ILE A 456 0.42 -32.30 1.08
CA ILE A 456 -0.55 -33.19 1.71
C ILE A 456 -1.77 -32.38 2.12
N ASP A 457 -2.94 -32.83 1.72
CA ASP A 457 -4.20 -32.31 2.24
C ASP A 457 -4.45 -32.81 3.66
N GLY A 458 -4.22 -31.94 4.64
CA GLY A 458 -4.33 -32.28 6.05
C GLY A 458 -5.75 -32.60 6.53
N GLN A 459 -6.77 -32.22 5.73
CA GLN A 459 -8.17 -32.58 6.01
C GLN A 459 -8.48 -34.02 5.56
N LYS A 460 -7.94 -34.44 4.41
CA LYS A 460 -8.14 -35.77 3.86
C LYS A 460 -7.34 -36.85 4.64
N LYS A 461 -6.15 -36.51 5.14
CA LYS A 461 -5.25 -37.44 5.84
C LYS A 461 -5.06 -38.75 5.07
N SER A 462 -4.87 -38.65 3.76
CA SER A 462 -4.66 -39.81 2.87
C SER A 462 -3.37 -40.55 3.24
N PRO A 463 -3.27 -41.88 3.06
CA PRO A 463 -2.06 -42.67 3.37
C PRO A 463 -0.82 -42.10 2.68
N ILE A 464 0.27 -41.89 3.41
CA ILE A 464 1.56 -41.47 2.83
C ILE A 464 2.20 -42.72 2.22
N THR A 465 2.28 -42.75 0.89
CA THR A 465 2.79 -43.92 0.13
C THR A 465 4.13 -43.65 -0.55
N ASP A 466 4.64 -42.44 -0.48
CA ASP A 466 5.88 -42.05 -1.18
C ASP A 466 7.12 -42.50 -0.39
N GLU A 467 7.90 -43.42 -0.98
CA GLU A 467 9.11 -44.01 -0.37
C GLU A 467 10.22 -42.96 -0.15
N CYS A 468 10.21 -41.82 -0.86
CA CYS A 468 11.19 -40.75 -0.69
C CYS A 468 11.27 -40.25 0.76
N PHE A 469 10.17 -40.31 1.53
CA PHE A 469 10.17 -39.92 2.94
C PHE A 469 10.94 -40.86 3.83
N LEU A 470 10.92 -42.17 3.51
CA LEU A 470 11.55 -43.20 4.33
C LEU A 470 13.09 -43.12 4.26
N GLU A 471 13.63 -42.53 3.19
CA GLU A 471 15.06 -42.41 2.97
C GLU A 471 15.68 -41.14 3.59
N GLN A 472 14.86 -40.15 3.99
CA GLN A 472 15.35 -38.91 4.58
C GLN A 472 15.73 -39.09 6.04
N GLU A 473 16.87 -38.54 6.47
CA GLU A 473 17.23 -38.45 7.90
C GLU A 473 16.44 -37.36 8.63
N ASN A 474 16.13 -36.26 7.89
CA ASN A 474 15.39 -35.14 8.41
C ASN A 474 14.29 -34.72 7.43
N LEU A 475 13.15 -34.32 7.99
CA LEU A 475 12.01 -33.76 7.24
C LEU A 475 11.71 -32.35 7.74
N VAL A 476 11.62 -31.40 6.82
CA VAL A 476 11.11 -30.04 7.13
C VAL A 476 9.64 -29.99 6.76
N ILE A 477 8.77 -29.75 7.73
CA ILE A 477 7.33 -29.82 7.56
C ILE A 477 6.71 -28.46 7.89
N TYR A 478 5.94 -27.90 6.97
CA TYR A 478 5.10 -26.74 7.18
C TYR A 478 3.67 -27.22 7.43
N ILE A 479 3.10 -26.91 8.59
CA ILE A 479 1.73 -27.27 8.95
C ILE A 479 0.90 -26.01 9.01
N ASP A 480 -0.24 -25.96 8.30
CA ASP A 480 -1.19 -24.86 8.37
C ASP A 480 -1.75 -24.71 9.80
N THR A 481 -1.78 -23.49 10.34
CA THR A 481 -2.30 -23.20 11.69
C THR A 481 -3.81 -23.40 11.83
N ASN A 482 -4.55 -23.74 10.77
CA ASN A 482 -5.93 -24.23 10.86
C ASN A 482 -6.00 -25.71 11.30
N LEU A 483 -4.87 -26.41 11.30
CA LEU A 483 -4.76 -27.80 11.72
C LEU A 483 -4.10 -27.83 13.10
N GLU A 484 -4.59 -28.71 13.97
CA GLU A 484 -3.96 -28.93 15.28
C GLU A 484 -2.67 -29.76 15.09
N PRO A 485 -1.50 -29.27 15.55
CA PRO A 485 -0.22 -29.94 15.32
C PRO A 485 -0.20 -31.37 15.89
N GLU A 486 -0.82 -31.60 17.05
CA GLU A 486 -0.90 -32.90 17.70
C GLU A 486 -1.63 -33.92 16.83
N ASP A 487 -2.72 -33.52 16.17
CA ASP A 487 -3.47 -34.39 15.26
C ASP A 487 -2.66 -34.74 14.01
N ILE A 488 -1.86 -33.79 13.53
CA ILE A 488 -0.97 -34.02 12.39
C ILE A 488 0.21 -34.90 12.79
N PHE A 489 0.78 -34.71 13.98
CA PHE A 489 1.83 -35.62 14.48
C PHE A 489 1.33 -37.05 14.68
N ALA A 490 0.11 -37.23 15.18
CA ALA A 490 -0.52 -38.54 15.28
C ALA A 490 -0.70 -39.19 13.89
N TYR A 491 -1.16 -38.41 12.90
CA TYR A 491 -1.26 -38.87 11.52
C TYR A 491 0.12 -39.23 10.94
N LEU A 492 1.12 -38.38 11.08
CA LEU A 492 2.48 -38.65 10.60
C LEU A 492 3.08 -39.90 11.27
N ASN A 493 2.90 -40.08 12.58
CA ASN A 493 3.40 -41.24 13.30
C ASN A 493 2.76 -42.55 12.83
N THR A 494 1.56 -42.51 12.24
CA THR A 494 0.94 -43.72 11.67
C THR A 494 1.70 -44.24 10.44
N TYR A 495 2.26 -43.33 9.64
CA TYR A 495 2.95 -43.68 8.38
C TYR A 495 4.48 -43.53 8.47
N LEU A 496 4.97 -42.69 9.37
CA LEU A 496 6.38 -42.36 9.58
C LEU A 496 6.75 -42.53 11.08
N PRO A 497 6.60 -43.75 11.68
CA PRO A 497 6.77 -43.96 13.13
C PRO A 497 8.22 -43.81 13.61
N SER A 498 9.18 -43.78 12.69
CA SER A 498 10.61 -43.62 13.01
C SER A 498 11.06 -42.19 13.22
N TYR A 499 10.16 -41.21 13.15
CA TYR A 499 10.51 -39.78 13.29
C TYR A 499 9.97 -39.21 14.61
N GLN A 500 10.77 -38.27 15.16
CA GLN A 500 10.35 -37.39 16.24
C GLN A 500 10.18 -36.00 15.69
N TYR A 501 9.06 -35.31 16.03
CA TYR A 501 8.67 -34.01 15.48
C TYR A 501 8.81 -32.92 16.52
N GLU A 502 9.46 -31.78 16.11
CA GLU A 502 9.66 -30.61 16.96
C GLU A 502 9.29 -29.34 16.20
N ILE A 503 8.42 -28.47 16.78
CA ILE A 503 8.09 -27.17 16.23
C ILE A 503 9.29 -26.23 16.44
N LYS A 504 9.91 -25.79 15.36
CA LYS A 504 11.07 -24.87 15.38
C LYS A 504 10.65 -23.41 15.30
N TYR A 505 9.53 -23.11 14.62
CA TYR A 505 9.03 -21.76 14.49
C TYR A 505 7.52 -21.75 14.24
N THR A 506 6.85 -20.69 14.71
CA THR A 506 5.41 -20.50 14.47
C THR A 506 5.18 -19.14 13.83
N THR A 507 4.48 -19.12 12.72
CA THR A 507 4.01 -17.91 12.03
C THR A 507 2.53 -17.68 12.31
N ASN A 508 1.95 -16.66 11.70
CA ASN A 508 0.49 -16.47 11.74
C ASN A 508 -0.29 -17.54 10.97
N TYR A 509 0.38 -18.26 10.05
CA TYR A 509 -0.27 -19.16 9.11
C TYR A 509 0.31 -20.57 9.10
N THR A 510 1.53 -20.76 9.58
CA THR A 510 2.21 -22.07 9.54
C THR A 510 3.03 -22.34 10.79
N TYR A 511 3.04 -23.60 11.22
CA TYR A 511 4.07 -24.14 12.09
C TYR A 511 5.19 -24.71 11.22
N ILE A 512 6.44 -24.36 11.48
CA ILE A 512 7.62 -24.94 10.83
C ILE A 512 8.20 -25.98 11.77
N VAL A 513 8.16 -27.22 11.34
CA VAL A 513 8.49 -28.42 12.15
C VAL A 513 9.71 -29.11 11.54
N LEU A 514 10.58 -29.60 12.40
CA LEU A 514 11.64 -30.54 12.05
C LEU A 514 11.24 -31.93 12.51
N GLY A 515 11.17 -32.88 11.60
CA GLY A 515 11.12 -34.31 11.86
C GLY A 515 12.53 -34.89 11.78
N GLU A 516 13.05 -35.47 12.86
CA GLU A 516 14.36 -36.14 12.90
C GLU A 516 14.15 -37.65 13.06
N LYS A 517 14.84 -38.45 12.22
CA LYS A 517 14.76 -39.91 12.29
C LYS A 517 15.43 -40.38 13.56
N MET A 518 14.71 -41.16 14.37
CA MET A 518 15.27 -41.75 15.56
C MET A 518 16.37 -42.73 15.17
N SER A 519 17.57 -42.56 15.74
CA SER A 519 18.64 -43.55 15.64
C SER A 519 18.16 -44.82 16.33
N GLY A 520 17.92 -45.87 15.55
CA GLY A 520 17.50 -47.18 16.03
C GLY A 520 18.56 -47.89 16.83
#